data_49acd29212900edf252d9decce19513c
#
_entry.id   49acd29212900edf252d9decce19513c
#
_cell.length_a   1.000
_cell.length_b   1.000
_cell.length_c   1.000
_cell.angle_alpha   90.00
_cell.angle_beta   90.00
_cell.angle_gamma   90.00
#
_symmetry.space_group_name_H-M   'P 1'
#
loop_
_entity.id
_entity.type
_entity.pdbx_description
1 polymer ?
#
loop_
_entity_poly.entity_id
_entity_poly.type
_entity_poly.pdbx_seq_one_letter_code
_entity_poly.pdbx_strand_id
1 'polypeptide(L)'
;MRNWTALAACILGAGAMSACTTVDPYTGQTVRNNTGTGVLAGALGGAALGYLTNTNRSEQGRKNALIGAGVGALAGAGVGNYMDRQQAELRRELAGSGVDVQRQGDNIVLQMPSDVTFGFDRADIQPQFFDTLADVSRTLNNYPQTLVDVVGHADSTGRAEYNQQLS
;
A
#
# COMPACT_ATOMS: atom_id res chain seq x y z
N MET A 1 31.57 -7.05 30.86
CA MET A 1 31.40 -6.06 29.78
C MET A 1 30.69 -6.62 28.53
N ARG A 2 30.17 -7.87 28.60
CA ARG A 2 29.63 -8.58 27.42
C ARG A 2 28.09 -8.50 27.24
N ASN A 3 27.40 -7.93 28.23
CA ASN A 3 25.92 -7.91 28.23
C ASN A 3 25.31 -6.55 27.81
N TRP A 4 26.10 -5.50 27.65
CA TRP A 4 25.60 -4.18 27.29
C TRP A 4 25.35 -4.03 25.78
N THR A 5 26.10 -4.76 24.95
CA THR A 5 25.92 -4.77 23.50
C THR A 5 24.65 -5.50 23.08
N ALA A 6 24.21 -6.53 23.83
CA ALA A 6 22.95 -7.25 23.57
C ALA A 6 21.73 -6.41 23.94
N LEU A 7 21.79 -5.62 25.01
CA LEU A 7 20.72 -4.71 25.42
C LEU A 7 20.54 -3.54 24.41
N ALA A 8 21.62 -2.99 23.88
CA ALA A 8 21.56 -1.94 22.86
C ALA A 8 20.95 -2.43 21.53
N ALA A 9 21.22 -3.68 21.14
CA ALA A 9 20.63 -4.29 19.95
C ALA A 9 19.12 -4.54 20.09
N CYS A 10 18.64 -4.89 21.28
CA CYS A 10 17.21 -5.09 21.55
C CYS A 10 16.42 -3.77 21.58
N ILE A 11 17.00 -2.68 22.05
CA ILE A 11 16.36 -1.37 22.10
C ILE A 11 16.22 -0.78 20.68
N LEU A 12 17.22 -0.97 19.81
CA LEU A 12 17.15 -0.58 18.40
C LEU A 12 16.11 -1.39 17.62
N GLY A 13 15.89 -2.67 17.95
CA GLY A 13 14.90 -3.53 17.31
C GLY A 13 13.44 -3.16 17.67
N ALA A 14 13.20 -2.73 18.91
CA ALA A 14 11.85 -2.36 19.36
C ALA A 14 11.37 -1.01 18.79
N GLY A 15 12.27 -0.05 18.55
CA GLY A 15 11.96 1.23 17.93
C GLY A 15 11.61 1.16 16.44
N ALA A 16 12.10 0.15 15.72
CA ALA A 16 11.87 0.01 14.28
C ALA A 16 10.44 -0.47 13.94
N MET A 17 9.76 -1.17 14.86
CA MET A 17 8.40 -1.66 14.60
C MET A 17 7.32 -0.57 14.70
N SER A 18 7.53 0.48 15.48
CA SER A 18 6.60 1.60 15.59
C SER A 18 6.65 2.55 14.40
N ALA A 19 7.72 2.53 13.60
CA ALA A 19 7.84 3.35 12.39
C ALA A 19 7.01 2.83 11.19
N CYS A 20 6.45 1.61 11.29
CA CYS A 20 5.67 0.98 10.22
C CYS A 20 4.17 1.25 10.32
N THR A 21 3.72 2.03 11.32
CA THR A 21 2.31 2.38 11.50
C THR A 21 2.15 3.88 11.69
N THR A 22 1.06 4.42 11.17
CA THR A 22 0.64 5.81 11.38
C THR A 22 -0.85 5.85 11.71
N VAL A 23 -1.31 6.92 12.34
CA VAL A 23 -2.72 7.12 12.59
C VAL A 23 -3.31 7.87 11.41
N ASP A 24 -4.37 7.32 10.82
CA ASP A 24 -5.13 7.99 9.78
C ASP A 24 -5.84 9.22 10.37
N PRO A 25 -5.56 10.43 9.87
CA PRO A 25 -6.13 11.66 10.43
C PRO A 25 -7.65 11.77 10.22
N TYR A 26 -8.25 10.99 9.32
CA TYR A 26 -9.69 11.04 9.02
C TYR A 26 -10.49 10.00 9.80
N THR A 27 -9.94 8.81 9.99
CA THR A 27 -10.63 7.70 10.66
C THR A 27 -10.15 7.47 12.10
N GLY A 28 -9.00 8.04 12.49
CA GLY A 28 -8.34 7.78 13.76
C GLY A 28 -7.80 6.36 13.91
N GLN A 29 -7.89 5.54 12.88
CA GLN A 29 -7.40 4.17 12.90
C GLN A 29 -5.90 4.11 12.65
N THR A 30 -5.25 3.13 13.28
CA THR A 30 -3.84 2.84 13.02
C THR A 30 -3.74 2.10 11.68
N VAL A 31 -3.11 2.74 10.70
CA VAL A 31 -2.87 2.16 9.37
C VAL A 31 -1.38 1.89 9.16
N ARG A 32 -1.08 0.94 8.30
CA ARG A 32 0.30 0.60 7.95
C ARG A 32 0.95 1.74 7.17
N ASN A 33 2.11 2.16 7.63
CA ASN A 33 2.95 3.14 6.92
C ASN A 33 3.86 2.40 5.93
N ASN A 34 3.56 2.53 4.63
CA ASN A 34 4.32 1.84 3.59
C ASN A 34 5.66 2.48 3.30
N THR A 35 5.79 3.78 3.54
CA THR A 35 7.09 4.46 3.48
C THR A 35 8.05 3.82 4.47
N GLY A 36 7.64 3.64 5.74
CA GLY A 36 8.47 2.97 6.76
C GLY A 36 8.74 1.50 6.42
N THR A 37 7.74 0.77 5.93
CA THR A 37 7.90 -0.63 5.51
C THR A 37 8.84 -0.72 4.31
N GLY A 38 8.71 0.16 3.31
CA GLY A 38 9.58 0.23 2.15
C GLY A 38 11.03 0.54 2.50
N VAL A 39 11.24 1.48 3.42
CA VAL A 39 12.59 1.79 3.97
C VAL A 39 13.22 0.55 4.59
N LEU A 40 12.49 -0.17 5.45
CA LEU A 40 13.01 -1.37 6.10
C LEU A 40 13.29 -2.49 5.11
N ALA A 41 12.36 -2.79 4.22
CA ALA A 41 12.53 -3.83 3.20
C ALA A 41 13.68 -3.48 2.25
N GLY A 42 13.76 -2.24 1.80
CA GLY A 42 14.83 -1.75 0.96
C GLY A 42 16.19 -1.78 1.65
N ALA A 43 16.27 -1.37 2.93
CA ALA A 43 17.50 -1.42 3.71
C ALA A 43 18.00 -2.85 3.90
N LEU A 44 17.11 -3.78 4.26
CA LEU A 44 17.48 -5.19 4.47
C LEU A 44 17.89 -5.85 3.16
N GLY A 45 17.12 -5.68 2.09
CA GLY A 45 17.44 -6.21 0.76
C GLY A 45 18.73 -5.61 0.21
N GLY A 46 18.90 -4.30 0.30
CA GLY A 46 20.11 -3.60 -0.14
C GLY A 46 21.34 -3.99 0.67
N ALA A 47 21.21 -4.18 1.99
CA ALA A 47 22.29 -4.68 2.84
C ALA A 47 22.74 -6.09 2.45
N ALA A 48 21.77 -7.00 2.21
CA ALA A 48 22.04 -8.37 1.80
C ALA A 48 22.76 -8.40 0.44
N LEU A 49 22.25 -7.69 -0.55
CA LEU A 49 22.87 -7.58 -1.87
C LEU A 49 24.27 -6.95 -1.78
N GLY A 50 24.42 -5.85 -1.02
CA GLY A 50 25.70 -5.19 -0.82
C GLY A 50 26.75 -6.10 -0.16
N TYR A 51 26.33 -6.91 0.81
CA TYR A 51 27.22 -7.88 1.45
C TYR A 51 27.66 -8.99 0.49
N LEU A 52 26.74 -9.49 -0.32
CA LEU A 52 27.01 -10.58 -1.30
C LEU A 52 27.94 -10.17 -2.43
N THR A 53 28.08 -8.87 -2.72
CA THR A 53 28.99 -8.40 -3.78
C THR A 53 30.48 -8.57 -3.48
N ASN A 54 30.84 -8.77 -2.19
CA ASN A 54 32.25 -8.98 -1.81
C ASN A 54 32.39 -9.78 -0.52
N THR A 55 32.19 -11.09 -0.63
CA THR A 55 32.25 -12.04 0.49
C THR A 55 33.68 -12.41 0.91
N ASN A 56 34.69 -12.12 0.09
CA ASN A 56 36.08 -12.55 0.33
C ASN A 56 36.82 -11.69 1.35
N ARG A 57 36.29 -10.50 1.68
CA ARG A 57 36.89 -9.60 2.72
C ARG A 57 35.77 -9.08 3.60
N SER A 58 35.71 -9.56 4.84
CA SER A 58 34.65 -9.23 5.79
C SER A 58 34.46 -7.72 6.05
N GLU A 59 35.56 -6.94 6.01
CA GLU A 59 35.47 -5.48 6.21
C GLU A 59 34.87 -4.75 5.03
N GLN A 60 35.19 -5.13 3.79
CA GLN A 60 34.60 -4.57 2.58
C GLN A 60 33.15 -5.02 2.40
N GLY A 61 32.82 -6.27 2.73
CA GLY A 61 31.44 -6.74 2.74
C GLY A 61 30.54 -5.92 3.67
N ARG A 62 31.03 -5.57 4.84
CA ARG A 62 30.31 -4.70 5.79
C ARG A 62 30.11 -3.27 5.28
N LYS A 63 31.12 -2.67 4.64
CA LYS A 63 31.01 -1.35 4.00
C LYS A 63 29.98 -1.36 2.85
N ASN A 64 30.06 -2.37 1.98
CA ASN A 64 29.11 -2.54 0.88
C ASN A 64 27.68 -2.80 1.37
N ALA A 65 27.52 -3.56 2.46
CA ALA A 65 26.22 -3.76 3.11
C ALA A 65 25.62 -2.45 3.63
N LEU A 66 26.42 -1.57 4.23
CA LEU A 66 25.94 -0.26 4.70
C LEU A 66 25.55 0.66 3.54
N ILE A 67 26.33 0.69 2.47
CA ILE A 67 25.99 1.47 1.26
C ILE A 67 24.74 0.91 0.61
N GLY A 68 24.66 -0.43 0.45
CA GLY A 68 23.49 -1.11 -0.13
C GLY A 68 22.23 -0.86 0.71
N ALA A 69 22.34 -0.89 2.04
CA ALA A 69 21.22 -0.56 2.93
C ALA A 69 20.73 0.87 2.73
N GLY A 70 21.64 1.85 2.61
CA GLY A 70 21.29 3.23 2.37
C GLY A 70 20.56 3.45 1.04
N VAL A 71 21.12 2.93 -0.05
CA VAL A 71 20.51 3.03 -1.38
C VAL A 71 19.16 2.30 -1.43
N GLY A 72 19.08 1.09 -0.87
CA GLY A 72 17.84 0.31 -0.82
C GLY A 72 16.77 0.99 0.03
N ALA A 73 17.14 1.60 1.17
CA ALA A 73 16.21 2.35 2.00
C ALA A 73 15.60 3.56 1.25
N LEU A 74 16.43 4.30 0.50
CA LEU A 74 15.95 5.45 -0.28
C LEU A 74 14.99 5.01 -1.40
N ALA A 75 15.31 3.93 -2.12
CA ALA A 75 14.44 3.39 -3.16
C ALA A 75 13.11 2.89 -2.57
N GLY A 76 13.15 2.13 -1.47
CA GLY A 76 11.96 1.65 -0.77
C GLY A 76 11.11 2.77 -0.18
N ALA A 77 11.74 3.85 0.31
CA ALA A 77 11.02 5.04 0.77
C ALA A 77 10.27 5.73 -0.37
N GLY A 78 10.87 5.81 -1.57
CA GLY A 78 10.23 6.42 -2.74
C GLY A 78 8.95 5.71 -3.14
N VAL A 79 9.01 4.39 -3.28
CA VAL A 79 7.84 3.57 -3.60
C VAL A 79 6.78 3.66 -2.51
N GLY A 80 7.16 3.46 -1.25
CA GLY A 80 6.22 3.52 -0.13
C GLY A 80 5.52 4.87 -0.04
N ASN A 81 6.25 5.98 -0.19
CA ASN A 81 5.68 7.33 -0.15
C ASN A 81 4.68 7.58 -1.30
N TYR A 82 5.00 7.11 -2.52
CA TYR A 82 4.10 7.19 -3.67
C TYR A 82 2.76 6.53 -3.36
N MET A 83 2.80 5.31 -2.84
CA MET A 83 1.62 4.53 -2.50
C MET A 83 0.83 5.14 -1.32
N ASP A 84 1.52 5.66 -0.30
CA ASP A 84 0.87 6.30 0.86
C ASP A 84 0.14 7.59 0.44
N ARG A 85 0.73 8.38 -0.45
CA ARG A 85 0.10 9.59 -1.00
C ARG A 85 -1.12 9.27 -1.85
N GLN A 86 -1.03 8.28 -2.74
CA GLN A 86 -2.15 7.84 -3.56
C GLN A 86 -3.33 7.39 -2.69
N GLN A 87 -3.08 6.58 -1.68
CA GLN A 87 -4.12 6.12 -0.76
C GLN A 87 -4.76 7.29 0.01
N ALA A 88 -3.95 8.22 0.51
CA ALA A 88 -4.46 9.38 1.24
C ALA A 88 -5.30 10.31 0.36
N GLU A 89 -4.90 10.50 -0.91
CA GLU A 89 -5.65 11.30 -1.87
C GLU A 89 -6.99 10.64 -2.21
N LEU A 90 -7.00 9.32 -2.49
CA LEU A 90 -8.25 8.58 -2.74
C LEU A 90 -9.21 8.66 -1.55
N ARG A 91 -8.72 8.49 -0.33
CA ARG A 91 -9.56 8.62 0.87
C ARG A 91 -10.14 10.01 1.03
N ARG A 92 -9.37 11.04 0.73
CA ARG A 92 -9.82 12.42 0.82
C ARG A 92 -10.86 12.74 -0.24
N GLU A 93 -10.62 12.40 -1.50
CA GLU A 93 -11.53 12.69 -2.62
C GLU A 93 -12.83 11.88 -2.53
N LEU A 94 -12.76 10.64 -2.02
CA LEU A 94 -13.90 9.75 -1.90
C LEU A 94 -14.60 9.81 -0.53
N ALA A 95 -14.19 10.73 0.33
CA ALA A 95 -14.82 10.91 1.64
C ALA A 95 -16.31 11.30 1.48
N GLY A 96 -17.21 10.47 2.04
CA GLY A 96 -18.66 10.70 1.96
C GLY A 96 -19.34 10.18 0.69
N SER A 97 -18.61 9.62 -0.28
CA SER A 97 -19.19 9.02 -1.49
C SER A 97 -19.79 7.62 -1.28
N GLY A 98 -19.57 7.01 -0.11
CA GLY A 98 -19.93 5.63 0.17
C GLY A 98 -18.89 4.61 -0.31
N VAL A 99 -17.84 5.02 -1.02
CA VAL A 99 -16.73 4.15 -1.43
C VAL A 99 -15.79 3.91 -0.26
N ASP A 100 -15.52 2.66 0.05
CA ASP A 100 -14.54 2.29 1.05
C ASP A 100 -13.15 2.09 0.42
N VAL A 101 -12.14 2.77 0.97
CA VAL A 101 -10.76 2.73 0.49
C VAL A 101 -9.92 1.93 1.47
N GLN A 102 -9.69 0.67 1.15
CA GLN A 102 -8.90 -0.24 1.97
C GLN A 102 -7.55 -0.52 1.33
N ARG A 103 -6.58 -0.81 2.19
CA ARG A 103 -5.30 -1.32 1.73
C ARG A 103 -5.15 -2.79 2.08
N GLN A 104 -4.79 -3.56 1.07
CA GLN A 104 -4.49 -4.99 1.21
C GLN A 104 -3.07 -5.27 0.69
N GLY A 105 -2.08 -5.26 1.59
CA GLY A 105 -0.68 -5.40 1.22
C GLY A 105 -0.21 -4.24 0.33
N ASP A 106 0.19 -4.54 -0.89
CA ASP A 106 0.66 -3.56 -1.87
C ASP A 106 -0.46 -3.05 -2.79
N ASN A 107 -1.70 -3.50 -2.60
CA ASN A 107 -2.84 -3.07 -3.39
C ASN A 107 -3.73 -2.10 -2.60
N ILE A 108 -4.33 -1.15 -3.31
CA ILE A 108 -5.42 -0.32 -2.81
C ILE A 108 -6.71 -0.89 -3.40
N VAL A 109 -7.65 -1.28 -2.54
CA VAL A 109 -8.95 -1.80 -2.92
C VAL A 109 -9.99 -0.71 -2.70
N LEU A 110 -10.68 -0.34 -3.77
CA LEU A 110 -11.85 0.54 -3.72
C LEU A 110 -13.09 -0.35 -3.75
N GLN A 111 -13.79 -0.42 -2.64
CA GLN A 111 -15.03 -1.18 -2.55
C GLN A 111 -16.21 -0.25 -2.76
N MET A 112 -16.93 -0.45 -3.86
CA MET A 112 -18.08 0.34 -4.25
C MET A 112 -19.37 -0.42 -3.92
N PRO A 113 -20.27 0.14 -3.08
CA PRO A 113 -21.54 -0.51 -2.77
C PRO A 113 -22.41 -0.63 -4.01
N SER A 114 -22.99 -1.82 -4.26
CA SER A 114 -23.77 -2.10 -5.47
C SER A 114 -25.05 -1.30 -5.53
N ASP A 115 -25.71 -1.05 -4.41
CA ASP A 115 -26.97 -0.30 -4.29
C ASP A 115 -26.84 1.20 -4.64
N VAL A 116 -25.64 1.75 -4.52
CA VAL A 116 -25.33 3.13 -4.92
C VAL A 116 -24.85 3.20 -6.37
N THR A 117 -24.15 2.16 -6.83
CA THR A 117 -23.48 2.14 -8.13
C THR A 117 -24.40 1.69 -9.25
N PHE A 118 -25.22 0.67 -9.03
CA PHE A 118 -26.08 0.04 -10.03
C PHE A 118 -27.54 0.01 -9.58
N GLY A 119 -28.47 0.01 -10.55
CA GLY A 119 -29.86 -0.28 -10.29
C GLY A 119 -30.09 -1.80 -10.11
N PHE A 120 -31.22 -2.16 -9.50
CA PHE A 120 -31.60 -3.57 -9.37
C PHE A 120 -31.67 -4.23 -10.74
N ASP A 121 -31.02 -5.37 -10.90
CA ASP A 121 -30.96 -6.16 -12.14
C ASP A 121 -30.39 -5.38 -13.35
N ARG A 122 -29.42 -4.50 -13.11
CA ARG A 122 -28.83 -3.62 -14.13
C ARG A 122 -27.31 -3.58 -14.02
N ALA A 123 -26.65 -3.45 -15.17
CA ALA A 123 -25.20 -3.27 -15.28
C ALA A 123 -24.80 -1.83 -15.61
N ASP A 124 -25.77 -0.95 -15.87
CA ASP A 124 -25.48 0.47 -16.13
C ASP A 124 -25.29 1.25 -14.81
N ILE A 125 -24.28 2.09 -14.81
CA ILE A 125 -23.91 2.91 -13.66
C ILE A 125 -24.97 3.99 -13.43
N GLN A 126 -25.42 4.15 -12.20
CA GLN A 126 -26.37 5.20 -11.85
C GLN A 126 -25.74 6.59 -12.02
N PRO A 127 -26.48 7.59 -12.57
CA PRO A 127 -25.97 8.93 -12.84
C PRO A 127 -25.36 9.63 -11.63
N GLN A 128 -25.91 9.39 -10.44
CA GLN A 128 -25.41 9.95 -9.18
C GLN A 128 -24.00 9.48 -8.79
N PHE A 129 -23.51 8.39 -9.41
CA PHE A 129 -22.19 7.85 -9.12
C PHE A 129 -21.11 8.34 -10.10
N PHE A 130 -21.48 9.06 -11.17
CA PHE A 130 -20.53 9.55 -12.16
C PHE A 130 -19.51 10.53 -11.57
N ASP A 131 -19.93 11.41 -10.67
CA ASP A 131 -19.01 12.35 -10.00
C ASP A 131 -17.96 11.60 -9.16
N THR A 132 -18.39 10.58 -8.45
CA THR A 132 -17.46 9.71 -7.67
C THR A 132 -16.46 9.01 -8.58
N LEU A 133 -16.90 8.48 -9.72
CA LEU A 133 -15.97 7.85 -10.68
C LEU A 133 -15.05 8.86 -11.35
N ALA A 134 -15.52 10.10 -11.57
CA ALA A 134 -14.68 11.17 -12.08
C ALA A 134 -13.56 11.53 -11.08
N ASP A 135 -13.86 11.55 -9.78
CA ASP A 135 -12.87 11.79 -8.73
C ASP A 135 -11.84 10.66 -8.64
N VAL A 136 -12.28 9.39 -8.73
CA VAL A 136 -11.39 8.23 -8.85
C VAL A 136 -10.48 8.38 -10.07
N SER A 137 -11.06 8.67 -11.24
CA SER A 137 -10.31 8.83 -12.49
C SER A 137 -9.28 9.97 -12.40
N ARG A 138 -9.65 11.10 -11.80
CA ARG A 138 -8.74 12.23 -11.59
C ARG A 138 -7.56 11.85 -10.72
N THR A 139 -7.81 11.17 -9.61
CA THR A 139 -6.74 10.69 -8.73
C THR A 139 -5.85 9.70 -9.44
N LEU A 140 -6.40 8.70 -10.14
CA LEU A 140 -5.61 7.71 -10.87
C LEU A 140 -4.72 8.35 -11.96
N ASN A 141 -5.20 9.39 -12.63
CA ASN A 141 -4.39 10.14 -13.61
C ASN A 141 -3.17 10.84 -13.00
N ASN A 142 -3.23 11.20 -11.71
CA ASN A 142 -2.08 11.75 -10.98
C ASN A 142 -1.04 10.67 -10.63
N TYR A 143 -1.41 9.39 -10.74
CA TYR A 143 -0.57 8.24 -10.40
C TYR A 143 -0.42 7.26 -11.59
N PRO A 144 0.28 7.66 -12.67
CA PRO A 144 0.30 6.92 -13.94
C PRO A 144 1.03 5.57 -13.88
N GLN A 145 1.71 5.26 -12.78
CA GLN A 145 2.38 3.97 -12.57
C GLN A 145 1.50 2.94 -11.85
N THR A 146 0.19 3.22 -11.73
CA THR A 146 -0.78 2.33 -11.08
C THR A 146 -1.42 1.42 -12.12
N LEU A 147 -1.43 0.12 -11.83
CA LEU A 147 -2.25 -0.85 -12.56
C LEU A 147 -3.63 -0.89 -11.92
N VAL A 148 -4.66 -0.94 -12.75
CA VAL A 148 -6.05 -0.94 -12.29
C VAL A 148 -6.75 -2.18 -12.79
N ASP A 149 -7.27 -2.98 -11.86
CA ASP A 149 -8.17 -4.09 -12.13
C ASP A 149 -9.58 -3.71 -11.69
N VAL A 150 -10.55 -3.93 -12.55
CA VAL A 150 -11.98 -3.70 -12.25
C VAL A 150 -12.66 -5.05 -12.17
N VAL A 151 -13.24 -5.35 -11.01
CA VAL A 151 -13.92 -6.62 -10.76
C VAL A 151 -15.36 -6.35 -10.36
N GLY A 152 -16.31 -6.86 -11.13
CA GLY A 152 -17.73 -6.82 -10.83
C GLY A 152 -18.18 -8.10 -10.14
N HIS A 153 -19.19 -7.98 -9.29
CA HIS A 153 -19.84 -9.12 -8.63
C HIS A 153 -21.34 -8.95 -8.64
N ALA A 154 -22.07 -10.04 -8.95
CA ALA A 154 -23.50 -10.16 -8.67
C ALA A 154 -23.70 -10.89 -7.34
N ASP A 155 -24.88 -10.76 -6.74
CA ASP A 155 -25.25 -11.52 -5.54
C ASP A 155 -25.55 -13.00 -5.87
N SER A 156 -25.88 -13.78 -4.85
CA SER A 156 -26.18 -15.21 -5.01
C SER A 156 -27.64 -15.50 -5.43
N THR A 157 -28.44 -14.46 -5.67
CA THR A 157 -29.85 -14.59 -6.03
C THR A 157 -29.99 -14.82 -7.52
N GLY A 158 -30.72 -15.86 -7.92
CA GLY A 158 -30.96 -16.16 -9.32
C GLY A 158 -30.08 -17.26 -9.91
N ARG A 159 -29.99 -17.30 -11.24
CA ARG A 159 -29.24 -18.34 -11.96
C ARG A 159 -27.78 -17.93 -12.10
N ALA A 160 -26.87 -18.87 -11.93
CA ALA A 160 -25.42 -18.64 -11.99
C ALA A 160 -24.98 -18.07 -13.35
N GLU A 161 -25.54 -18.57 -14.46
CA GLU A 161 -25.19 -18.11 -15.81
C GLU A 161 -25.63 -16.65 -16.04
N TYR A 162 -26.78 -16.27 -15.49
CA TYR A 162 -27.27 -14.91 -15.57
C TYR A 162 -26.40 -13.96 -14.73
N ASN A 163 -26.11 -14.34 -13.49
CA ASN A 163 -25.27 -13.55 -12.60
C ASN A 163 -23.84 -13.37 -13.13
N GLN A 164 -23.32 -14.36 -13.84
CA GLN A 164 -22.02 -14.26 -14.51
C GLN A 164 -22.02 -13.23 -15.65
N GLN A 165 -23.15 -13.06 -16.33
CA GLN A 165 -23.29 -12.01 -17.36
C GLN A 165 -23.54 -10.63 -16.78
N LEU A 166 -24.17 -10.57 -15.60
CA LEU A 166 -24.48 -9.32 -14.92
C LEU A 166 -23.25 -8.74 -14.23
N SER A 167 -22.36 -9.61 -13.67
CA SER A 167 -21.12 -9.23 -13.00
C SER A 167 -20.01 -8.81 -13.98
#